data_fa48dcec34cf8e55fb240d0a6a386b21
#
_entry.id   fa48dcec34cf8e55fb240d0a6a386b21
#
_cell.length_a   1.000
_cell.length_b   1.000
_cell.length_c   1.000
_cell.angle_alpha   90.00
_cell.angle_beta   90.00
_cell.angle_gamma   90.00
#
_symmetry.space_group_name_H-M   'P 1'
#
loop_
_entity.id
_entity.type
_entity.pdbx_description
1 polymer ?
#
loop_
_entity_poly.entity_id
_entity_poly.type
_entity_poly.pdbx_seq_one_letter_code
_entity_poly.pdbx_strand_id
1 'polypeptide(L)' 'MKGKVKKFDTMKGYGFIQSEDYPKDIFFHYTQIKGEGYKTVAEGQAVEFTLDENERGKYAKGIIK' A
#
# COMPACT_ATOMS: atom_id res chain seq x y z
N MET A 1 -7.71 -4.19 6.54
CA MET A 1 -7.77 -4.95 5.27
C MET A 1 -6.40 -5.53 4.98
N LYS A 2 -6.36 -6.74 4.48
CA LYS A 2 -5.10 -7.43 4.18
C LYS A 2 -4.91 -7.53 2.68
N GLY A 3 -3.66 -7.43 2.24
CA GLY A 3 -3.32 -7.57 0.84
C GLY A 3 -1.86 -7.87 0.64
N LYS A 4 -1.45 -7.88 -0.62
CA LYS A 4 -0.06 -8.09 -1.00
C LYS A 4 0.38 -6.96 -1.90
N VAL A 5 1.63 -6.54 -1.73
CA VAL A 5 2.20 -5.50 -2.58
C VAL A 5 2.38 -6.07 -3.99
N LYS A 6 1.69 -5.46 -4.95
CA LYS A 6 1.79 -5.86 -6.35
C LYS A 6 2.98 -5.19 -7.02
N LYS A 7 3.18 -3.91 -6.72
CA LYS A 7 4.26 -3.12 -7.29
C LYS A 7 4.63 -2.00 -6.35
N PHE A 8 5.91 -1.67 -6.29
CA PHE A 8 6.39 -0.51 -5.54
C PHE A 8 7.56 0.13 -6.26
N ASP A 9 7.42 1.42 -6.57
CA ASP A 9 8.46 2.21 -7.20
C ASP A 9 9.20 2.99 -6.12
N THR A 10 10.40 2.55 -5.79
CA THR A 10 11.20 3.17 -4.72
C THR A 10 11.67 4.58 -5.06
N MET A 11 11.78 4.90 -6.33
CA MET A 11 12.20 6.23 -6.75
C MET A 11 11.09 7.25 -6.65
N LYS A 12 9.89 6.87 -7.05
CA LYS A 12 8.72 7.74 -6.99
C LYS A 12 7.99 7.68 -5.65
N GLY A 13 8.24 6.63 -4.87
CA GLY A 13 7.69 6.47 -3.53
C GLY A 13 6.25 6.02 -3.48
N TYR A 14 5.73 5.39 -4.53
CA TYR A 14 4.37 4.90 -4.52
C TYR A 14 4.28 3.51 -5.13
N GLY A 15 3.16 2.84 -4.89
CA GLY A 15 2.94 1.52 -5.45
C GLY A 15 1.48 1.12 -5.37
N PHE A 16 1.25 -0.18 -5.56
CA PHE A 16 -0.11 -0.74 -5.59
C PHE A 16 -0.16 -2.00 -4.75
N ILE A 17 -1.28 -2.17 -4.05
CA ILE A 17 -1.57 -3.34 -3.25
C ILE A 17 -2.76 -4.06 -3.89
N GLN A 18 -2.70 -5.38 -3.92
CA GLN A 18 -3.78 -6.23 -4.39
C GLN A 18 -4.39 -6.94 -3.19
N SER A 19 -5.71 -6.87 -3.07
CA SER A 19 -6.44 -7.49 -1.97
C SER A 19 -7.60 -8.32 -2.49
N GLU A 20 -7.90 -9.42 -1.82
CA GLU A 20 -9.08 -10.24 -2.15
C GLU A 20 -10.38 -9.52 -1.81
N ASP A 21 -10.32 -8.57 -0.91
CA ASP A 21 -11.50 -7.81 -0.46
C ASP A 21 -11.84 -6.64 -1.35
N TYR A 22 -11.01 -6.35 -2.35
CA TYR A 22 -11.22 -5.23 -3.25
C TYR A 22 -10.75 -5.61 -4.66
N PRO A 23 -11.60 -5.45 -5.68
CA PRO A 23 -11.32 -6.01 -7.01
C PRO A 23 -10.30 -5.24 -7.84
N LYS A 24 -9.92 -4.05 -7.41
CA LYS A 24 -8.97 -3.22 -8.16
C LYS A 24 -7.67 -3.04 -7.39
N ASP A 25 -6.61 -2.65 -8.09
CA ASP A 25 -5.35 -2.30 -7.45
C ASP A 25 -5.57 -1.08 -6.55
N ILE A 26 -4.95 -1.12 -5.38
CA ILE A 26 -5.10 -0.07 -4.37
C ILE A 26 -3.81 0.72 -4.32
N PHE A 27 -3.89 2.01 -4.66
CA PHE A 27 -2.74 2.92 -4.62
C PHE A 27 -2.27 3.13 -3.18
N PHE A 28 -0.96 3.23 -2.98
CA PHE A 28 -0.40 3.68 -1.71
C PHE A 28 0.86 4.49 -1.94
N HIS A 29 1.16 5.38 -1.00
CA HIS A 29 2.38 6.16 -0.99
C HIS A 29 3.24 5.73 0.19
N TYR A 30 4.58 5.82 0.05
CA TYR A 30 5.48 5.34 1.10
C TYR A 30 5.23 6.03 2.45
N THR A 31 4.71 7.25 2.45
CA THR A 31 4.38 7.97 3.68
C THR A 31 3.31 7.25 4.52
N GLN A 32 2.56 6.34 3.92
CA GLN A 32 1.54 5.57 4.61
C GLN A 32 2.08 4.28 5.23
N ILE A 33 3.34 3.94 4.99
CA ILE A 33 3.97 2.77 5.59
C ILE A 33 4.36 3.12 7.00
N LYS A 34 3.81 2.37 7.97
CA LYS A 34 4.11 2.58 9.39
C LYS A 34 5.32 1.78 9.81
N GLY A 35 5.99 2.27 10.86
CA GLY A 35 7.16 1.61 11.42
C GLY A 35 8.34 2.56 11.47
N GLU A 36 9.37 2.16 12.19
CA GLU A 36 10.61 2.91 12.33
C GLU A 36 11.60 2.49 11.25
N GLY A 37 12.51 3.39 10.90
CA GLY A 37 13.55 3.13 9.94
C GLY A 37 13.10 3.33 8.51
N TYR A 38 13.68 2.53 7.61
CA TYR A 38 13.45 2.69 6.19
C TYR A 38 12.03 2.24 5.78
N LYS A 39 11.27 3.17 5.24
CA LYS A 39 9.88 2.91 4.85
C LYS A 39 9.82 2.31 3.46
N THR A 40 9.84 1.00 3.40
CA THR A 40 9.79 0.27 2.13
C THR A 40 9.05 -1.04 2.29
N VAL A 41 8.56 -1.55 1.16
CA VAL A 41 7.96 -2.89 1.08
C VAL A 41 8.47 -3.56 -0.18
N ALA A 42 8.43 -4.89 -0.18
CA ALA A 42 8.83 -5.67 -1.34
C ALA A 42 7.60 -6.15 -2.11
N GLU A 43 7.76 -6.36 -3.41
CA GLU A 43 6.70 -6.95 -4.22
C GLU A 43 6.39 -8.36 -3.70
N GLY A 44 5.10 -8.66 -3.58
CA GLY A 44 4.64 -9.93 -3.04
C GLY A 44 4.53 -9.97 -1.51
N GLN A 45 5.00 -8.93 -0.83
CA GLN A 45 4.96 -8.88 0.62
C GLN A 45 3.52 -8.70 1.11
N ALA A 46 3.13 -9.50 2.12
CA ALA A 46 1.83 -9.36 2.76
C ALA A 46 1.82 -8.13 3.67
N VAL A 47 0.77 -7.34 3.59
CA VAL A 47 0.62 -6.13 4.40
C VAL A 47 -0.81 -6.03 4.90
N GLU A 48 -0.97 -5.25 5.95
CA GLU A 48 -2.28 -4.89 6.48
C GLU A 48 -2.44 -3.38 6.42
N PHE A 49 -3.63 -2.90 6.09
CA PHE A 49 -3.84 -1.47 5.86
C PHE A 49 -5.31 -1.12 6.03
N THR A 50 -5.59 0.18 6.03
CA THR A 50 -6.96 0.72 5.99
C THR A 50 -7.22 1.30 4.61
N LEU A 51 -8.34 0.95 4.00
CA LEU A 51 -8.75 1.52 2.72
C LEU A 51 -9.46 2.84 2.98
N ASP A 52 -9.01 3.88 2.31
CA ASP A 52 -9.62 5.21 2.41
C ASP A 52 -9.81 5.77 1.01
N GLU A 53 -10.42 6.92 0.92
CA GLU A 53 -10.74 7.55 -0.37
C GLU A 53 -10.46 9.04 -0.31
N ASN A 54 -9.91 9.57 -1.39
CA ASN A 54 -9.73 11.01 -1.57
C ASN A 54 -10.21 11.41 -2.98
N GLU A 55 -9.93 12.63 -3.39
CA GLU A 55 -10.36 13.15 -4.69
C GLU A 55 -9.85 12.32 -5.88
N ARG A 56 -8.73 11.63 -5.69
CA ARG A 56 -8.10 10.81 -6.74
C ARG A 56 -8.61 9.38 -6.77
N GLY A 57 -9.36 8.96 -5.74
CA GLY A 57 -9.89 7.61 -5.63
C GLY A 57 -9.46 6.92 -4.36
N LYS A 58 -9.52 5.60 -4.37
CA LYS A 58 -9.18 4.77 -3.21
C LYS A 58 -7.67 4.64 -3.02
N TYR A 59 -7.24 4.61 -1.76
CA TYR A 59 -5.84 4.41 -1.44
C TYR A 59 -5.69 3.68 -0.10
N ALA A 60 -4.52 3.08 0.11
CA ALA A 60 -4.21 2.40 1.36
C ALA A 60 -3.50 3.36 2.31
N LYS A 61 -3.92 3.36 3.58
CA LYS A 61 -3.25 4.14 4.61
C LYS A 61 -2.96 3.27 5.82
N GLY A 62 -2.01 3.70 6.65
CA GLY A 62 -1.67 2.96 7.85
C GLY A 62 -1.15 1.57 7.55
N ILE A 63 -0.25 1.44 6.57
CA ILE A 63 0.25 0.15 6.10
C ILE A 63 1.21 -0.44 7.13
N ILE A 64 0.90 -1.65 7.56
CA ILE A 64 1.70 -2.41 8.52
C ILE A 64 2.26 -3.64 7.81
N LYS A 65 3.56 -3.78 7.85
CA LYS A 65 4.28 -4.90 7.25
C LYS A 65 4.17 -6.16 8.09
#